data_7ab776819c12b26b178a6832c01eb585
#
_entry.id   7ab776819c12b26b178a6832c01eb585
#
_cell.length_a   1.000
_cell.length_b   1.000
_cell.length_c   1.000
_cell.angle_alpha   90.00
_cell.angle_beta   90.00
_cell.angle_gamma   90.00
#
_symmetry.space_group_name_H-M   'P 1'
#
loop_
_entity.id
_entity.type
_entity.pdbx_description
1 polymer ?
#
loop_
_entity_poly.entity_id
_entity_poly.type
_entity_poly.pdbx_seq_one_letter_code
_entity_poly.pdbx_strand_id
1 'polypeptide(L)'
;NPIYDTDVDSSRYNNILIYNVESVKQKFVSKEDVLDAVKIKSRVTGDVSDITIKFSLRDLKKDEEIAKGEVKGKDFKDSKFTEFKFERIEDCRGKEYEISLVSIGQNGNGTVDFCYENSVEEKTAMYVDDKPKRGTLILKTVTNRFDWETFFVLMIFIIYIIGFMKFLYKLFK
;
A
#
# COMPACT_ATOMS: atom_id res chain seq x y z
N ASN A 1 2.58 -7.51 1.22
CA ASN A 1 3.10 -8.42 0.20
C ASN A 1 3.41 -7.65 -1.09
N PRO A 2 4.64 -7.63 -1.61
CA PRO A 2 4.97 -6.94 -2.84
C PRO A 2 4.37 -7.64 -4.06
N ILE A 3 3.95 -6.85 -5.06
CA ILE A 3 3.55 -7.33 -6.38
C ILE A 3 4.67 -7.14 -7.43
N TYR A 4 5.70 -6.37 -7.10
CA TYR A 4 6.87 -6.11 -7.93
C TYR A 4 8.03 -7.06 -7.58
N ASP A 5 9.01 -7.18 -8.47
CA ASP A 5 10.23 -7.94 -8.22
C ASP A 5 11.06 -7.27 -7.11
N THR A 6 11.25 -7.97 -6.00
CA THR A 6 12.00 -7.47 -4.84
C THR A 6 13.50 -7.52 -5.02
N ASP A 7 13.98 -8.25 -6.02
CA ASP A 7 15.42 -8.41 -6.33
C ASP A 7 15.94 -7.27 -7.23
N VAL A 8 15.03 -6.47 -7.80
CA VAL A 8 15.40 -5.28 -8.57
C VAL A 8 15.89 -4.19 -7.62
N ASP A 9 17.12 -3.72 -7.88
CA ASP A 9 17.70 -2.59 -7.15
C ASP A 9 16.83 -1.33 -7.31
N SER A 10 16.58 -0.65 -6.20
CA SER A 10 15.77 0.58 -6.18
C SER A 10 16.35 1.73 -7.03
N SER A 11 17.65 1.69 -7.37
CA SER A 11 18.28 2.63 -8.29
C SER A 11 17.80 2.46 -9.74
N ARG A 12 17.21 1.31 -10.07
CA ARG A 12 16.68 0.98 -11.41
C ARG A 12 15.19 1.30 -11.55
N TYR A 13 14.55 1.80 -10.50
CA TYR A 13 13.15 2.21 -10.61
C TYR A 13 13.02 3.45 -11.48
N ASN A 14 12.04 3.41 -12.35
CA ASN A 14 11.61 4.57 -13.12
C ASN A 14 10.50 5.32 -12.36
N ASN A 15 10.26 6.55 -12.74
CA ASN A 15 9.18 7.34 -12.19
C ASN A 15 8.17 7.65 -13.29
N ILE A 16 6.90 7.61 -12.94
CA ILE A 16 5.81 8.03 -13.79
C ILE A 16 5.14 9.24 -13.18
N LEU A 17 5.23 10.36 -13.89
CA LEU A 17 4.51 11.57 -13.57
C LEU A 17 3.13 11.49 -14.19
N ILE A 18 2.10 11.69 -13.37
CA ILE A 18 0.74 11.86 -13.84
C ILE A 18 0.34 13.33 -13.69
N TYR A 19 -0.07 13.92 -14.80
CA TYR A 19 -0.55 15.29 -14.82
C TYR A 19 -1.94 15.40 -14.21
N ASN A 20 -2.38 16.63 -13.95
CA ASN A 20 -3.69 16.89 -13.38
C ASN A 20 -4.80 16.18 -14.19
N VAL A 21 -5.65 15.41 -13.49
CA VAL A 21 -6.73 14.56 -13.99
C VAL A 21 -6.31 13.35 -14.86
N GLU A 22 -5.02 13.15 -15.11
CA GLU A 22 -4.55 11.88 -15.67
C GLU A 22 -4.57 10.76 -14.64
N SER A 23 -4.64 9.52 -15.13
CA SER A 23 -4.70 8.33 -14.28
C SER A 23 -3.53 7.38 -14.50
N VAL A 24 -3.11 6.71 -13.41
CA VAL A 24 -2.31 5.49 -13.47
C VAL A 24 -3.15 4.36 -12.90
N LYS A 25 -3.21 3.24 -13.62
CA LYS A 25 -3.91 2.03 -13.17
C LYS A 25 -2.93 0.86 -13.11
N GLN A 26 -3.07 0.05 -12.07
CA GLN A 26 -2.29 -1.18 -11.90
C GLN A 26 -3.20 -2.34 -11.58
N LYS A 27 -3.20 -3.37 -12.45
CA LYS A 27 -3.83 -4.65 -12.18
C LYS A 27 -2.90 -5.55 -11.38
N PHE A 28 -3.43 -6.25 -10.40
CA PHE A 28 -2.67 -7.19 -9.57
C PHE A 28 -3.57 -8.30 -9.02
N VAL A 29 -2.96 -9.41 -8.61
CA VAL A 29 -3.62 -10.51 -7.92
C VAL A 29 -3.28 -10.44 -6.43
N SER A 30 -4.28 -10.53 -5.55
CA SER A 30 -4.01 -10.62 -4.12
C SER A 30 -3.45 -12.00 -3.76
N LYS A 31 -2.31 -12.02 -3.07
CA LYS A 31 -1.72 -13.22 -2.47
C LYS A 31 -2.22 -13.44 -1.04
N GLU A 32 -2.92 -12.46 -0.47
CA GLU A 32 -3.44 -12.46 0.89
C GLU A 32 -4.95 -12.69 0.90
N ASP A 33 -5.46 -13.26 2.00
CA ASP A 33 -6.91 -13.47 2.18
C ASP A 33 -7.64 -12.16 2.50
N VAL A 34 -6.92 -11.20 3.06
CA VAL A 34 -7.46 -9.92 3.53
C VAL A 34 -6.63 -8.77 2.97
N LEU A 35 -7.29 -7.71 2.55
CA LEU A 35 -6.69 -6.44 2.14
C LEU A 35 -7.22 -5.30 3.01
N ASP A 36 -6.32 -4.54 3.64
CA ASP A 36 -6.64 -3.35 4.45
C ASP A 36 -6.14 -2.05 3.80
N ALA A 37 -5.12 -2.16 2.96
CA ALA A 37 -4.54 -1.03 2.23
C ALA A 37 -3.65 -1.51 1.08
N VAL A 38 -3.29 -0.54 0.25
CA VAL A 38 -2.21 -0.68 -0.74
C VAL A 38 -1.16 0.38 -0.44
N LYS A 39 0.12 0.02 -0.49
CA LYS A 39 1.24 0.96 -0.37
C LYS A 39 1.95 1.10 -1.71
N ILE A 40 2.16 2.33 -2.15
CA ILE A 40 2.84 2.62 -3.42
C ILE A 40 4.02 3.53 -3.13
N LYS A 41 5.18 3.18 -3.71
CA LYS A 41 6.39 4.01 -3.61
C LYS A 41 6.28 5.19 -4.55
N SER A 42 6.62 6.38 -4.04
CA SER A 42 6.55 7.63 -4.79
C SER A 42 7.81 8.47 -4.62
N ARG A 43 8.04 9.34 -5.58
CA ARG A 43 8.99 10.45 -5.52
C ARG A 43 8.22 11.75 -5.37
N VAL A 44 8.77 12.66 -4.59
CA VAL A 44 8.17 13.98 -4.35
C VAL A 44 9.21 15.04 -4.70
N THR A 45 8.80 16.01 -5.52
CA THR A 45 9.63 17.13 -5.91
C THR A 45 8.85 18.44 -5.71
N GLY A 46 9.48 19.43 -5.10
CA GLY A 46 8.87 20.75 -4.87
C GLY A 46 7.75 20.74 -3.84
N ASP A 47 6.88 21.73 -3.90
CA ASP A 47 5.72 21.88 -3.02
C ASP A 47 4.52 21.13 -3.59
N VAL A 48 4.05 20.14 -2.86
CA VAL A 48 2.94 19.26 -3.23
C VAL A 48 1.70 19.47 -2.34
N SER A 49 1.67 20.56 -1.57
CA SER A 49 0.57 20.85 -0.63
C SER A 49 -0.80 20.95 -1.31
N ASP A 50 -0.84 21.41 -2.54
CA ASP A 50 -2.07 21.59 -3.35
C ASP A 50 -2.49 20.31 -4.09
N ILE A 51 -1.64 19.28 -4.09
CA ILE A 51 -1.92 18.03 -4.79
C ILE A 51 -2.76 17.12 -3.91
N THR A 52 -3.74 16.48 -4.53
CA THR A 52 -4.50 15.37 -3.93
C THR A 52 -4.49 14.19 -4.90
N ILE A 53 -4.11 13.01 -4.41
CA ILE A 53 -4.21 11.77 -5.16
C ILE A 53 -5.50 11.07 -4.75
N LYS A 54 -6.45 10.99 -5.67
CA LYS A 54 -7.64 10.15 -5.51
C LYS A 54 -7.34 8.75 -5.97
N PHE A 55 -7.86 7.77 -5.26
CA PHE A 55 -7.72 6.37 -5.64
C PHE A 55 -9.05 5.65 -5.61
N SER A 56 -9.15 4.62 -6.44
CA SER A 56 -10.22 3.62 -6.36
C SER A 56 -9.65 2.23 -6.56
N LEU A 57 -10.29 1.23 -5.94
CA LEU A 57 -9.97 -0.18 -6.09
C LEU A 57 -11.19 -0.89 -6.69
N ARG A 58 -10.97 -1.60 -7.79
CA ARG A 58 -12.00 -2.35 -8.50
C ARG A 58 -11.73 -3.85 -8.40
N ASP A 59 -12.77 -4.64 -8.10
CA ASP A 59 -12.76 -6.09 -8.29
C ASP A 59 -13.03 -6.39 -9.76
N LEU A 60 -12.04 -6.96 -10.47
CA LEU A 60 -12.13 -7.18 -11.92
C LEU A 60 -13.08 -8.30 -12.30
N LYS A 61 -13.33 -9.26 -11.41
CA LYS A 61 -14.28 -10.34 -11.66
C LYS A 61 -15.72 -9.87 -11.56
N LYS A 62 -16.00 -8.98 -10.61
CA LYS A 62 -17.35 -8.40 -10.40
C LYS A 62 -17.58 -7.17 -11.26
N ASP A 63 -16.51 -6.58 -11.79
CA ASP A 63 -16.49 -5.28 -12.47
C ASP A 63 -17.08 -4.14 -11.61
N GLU A 64 -16.77 -4.15 -10.32
CA GLU A 64 -17.31 -3.26 -9.31
C GLU A 64 -16.21 -2.48 -8.59
N GLU A 65 -16.43 -1.17 -8.37
CA GLU A 65 -15.59 -0.37 -7.47
C GLU A 65 -15.92 -0.75 -6.02
N ILE A 66 -14.95 -1.31 -5.30
CA ILE A 66 -15.13 -1.84 -3.95
C ILE A 66 -14.52 -0.95 -2.88
N ALA A 67 -13.65 -0.02 -3.26
CA ALA A 67 -13.07 0.95 -2.34
C ALA A 67 -12.63 2.20 -3.10
N LYS A 68 -12.63 3.34 -2.40
CA LYS A 68 -12.11 4.61 -2.90
C LYS A 68 -11.68 5.51 -1.75
N GLY A 69 -10.87 6.50 -2.06
CA GLY A 69 -10.43 7.49 -1.09
C GLY A 69 -9.48 8.51 -1.71
N GLU A 70 -8.83 9.28 -0.86
CA GLU A 70 -7.86 10.27 -1.27
C GLU A 70 -6.71 10.36 -0.27
N VAL A 71 -5.52 10.74 -0.78
CA VAL A 71 -4.33 11.03 0.01
C VAL A 71 -3.83 12.42 -0.40
N LYS A 72 -3.60 13.27 0.59
CA LYS A 72 -3.11 14.64 0.36
C LYS A 72 -1.62 14.62 0.03
N GLY A 73 -1.18 15.53 -0.82
CA GLY A 73 0.23 15.65 -1.23
C GLY A 73 1.18 15.77 -0.04
N LYS A 74 0.80 16.49 1.02
CA LYS A 74 1.58 16.66 2.26
C LYS A 74 1.91 15.33 2.99
N ASP A 75 1.12 14.27 2.74
CA ASP A 75 1.29 12.96 3.37
C ASP A 75 2.29 12.07 2.58
N PHE A 76 2.66 12.49 1.38
CA PHE A 76 3.70 11.84 0.59
C PHE A 76 5.09 12.27 1.06
N LYS A 77 6.01 11.32 1.06
CA LYS A 77 7.44 11.55 1.36
C LYS A 77 8.30 11.01 0.23
N ASP A 78 9.31 11.78 -0.16
CA ASP A 78 10.19 11.37 -1.24
C ASP A 78 10.81 10.00 -0.98
N SER A 79 10.79 9.16 -2.02
CA SER A 79 11.35 7.79 -2.02
C SER A 79 10.77 6.86 -0.94
N LYS A 80 9.56 7.14 -0.44
CA LYS A 80 8.87 6.33 0.57
C LYS A 80 7.58 5.72 0.02
N PHE A 81 7.11 4.69 0.74
CA PHE A 81 5.80 4.11 0.50
C PHE A 81 4.73 4.96 1.18
N THR A 82 3.74 5.37 0.40
CA THR A 82 2.52 6.03 0.89
C THR A 82 1.39 5.02 0.93
N GLU A 83 0.61 5.04 1.99
CA GLU A 83 -0.46 4.08 2.23
C GLU A 83 -1.81 4.64 1.78
N PHE A 84 -2.49 3.87 0.94
CA PHE A 84 -3.85 4.10 0.46
C PHE A 84 -4.78 3.16 1.22
N LYS A 85 -5.38 3.67 2.30
CA LYS A 85 -6.24 2.89 3.21
C LYS A 85 -7.67 2.84 2.73
N PHE A 86 -8.31 1.70 2.97
CA PHE A 86 -9.74 1.48 2.71
C PHE A 86 -10.31 0.52 3.78
N GLU A 87 -11.62 0.33 3.77
CA GLU A 87 -12.26 -0.66 4.62
C GLU A 87 -11.78 -2.06 4.27
N ARG A 88 -11.65 -2.91 5.28
CA ARG A 88 -11.16 -4.29 5.13
C ARG A 88 -11.98 -5.07 4.11
N ILE A 89 -11.27 -5.70 3.18
CA ILE A 89 -11.84 -6.60 2.19
C ILE A 89 -11.38 -8.01 2.52
N GLU A 90 -12.31 -8.93 2.66
CA GLU A 90 -12.07 -10.33 2.99
C GLU A 90 -12.16 -11.23 1.74
N ASP A 91 -11.70 -12.48 1.88
CA ASP A 91 -11.70 -13.48 0.81
C ASP A 91 -11.00 -13.01 -0.47
N CYS A 92 -9.85 -12.33 -0.32
CA CYS A 92 -9.14 -11.70 -1.44
C CYS A 92 -8.19 -12.63 -2.20
N ARG A 93 -7.77 -13.75 -1.60
CA ARG A 93 -6.72 -14.62 -2.17
C ARG A 93 -7.06 -15.08 -3.57
N GLY A 94 -6.14 -14.85 -4.51
CA GLY A 94 -6.28 -15.24 -5.92
C GLY A 94 -7.25 -14.39 -6.73
N LYS A 95 -7.89 -13.37 -6.13
CA LYS A 95 -8.74 -12.43 -6.86
C LYS A 95 -7.91 -11.34 -7.53
N GLU A 96 -8.41 -10.87 -8.66
CA GLU A 96 -7.79 -9.82 -9.47
C GLU A 96 -8.42 -8.47 -9.16
N TYR A 97 -7.57 -7.50 -8.88
CA TYR A 97 -7.95 -6.13 -8.57
C TYR A 97 -7.24 -5.15 -9.49
N GLU A 98 -7.84 -3.98 -9.66
CA GLU A 98 -7.23 -2.83 -10.30
C GLU A 98 -7.29 -1.63 -9.35
N ILE A 99 -6.12 -1.07 -9.00
CA ILE A 99 -6.04 0.23 -8.34
C ILE A 99 -5.88 1.31 -9.39
N SER A 100 -6.69 2.36 -9.31
CA SER A 100 -6.61 3.57 -10.13
C SER A 100 -6.20 4.74 -9.27
N LEU A 101 -5.25 5.54 -9.75
CA LEU A 101 -4.72 6.73 -9.08
C LEU A 101 -4.88 7.93 -10.02
N VAL A 102 -5.48 9.01 -9.53
CA VAL A 102 -5.69 10.25 -10.28
C VAL A 102 -5.12 11.42 -9.48
N SER A 103 -4.25 12.21 -10.11
CA SER A 103 -3.71 13.44 -9.52
C SER A 103 -4.63 14.62 -9.76
N ILE A 104 -4.91 15.40 -8.74
CA ILE A 104 -5.73 16.63 -8.81
C ILE A 104 -4.98 17.75 -8.12
N GLY A 105 -5.07 18.96 -8.68
CA GLY A 105 -4.48 20.19 -8.11
C GLY A 105 -3.03 20.44 -8.48
N GLN A 106 -2.46 19.70 -9.42
CA GLN A 106 -1.09 19.91 -9.88
C GLN A 106 -0.98 21.22 -10.66
N ASN A 107 -0.25 22.17 -10.10
CA ASN A 107 -0.13 23.55 -10.64
C ASN A 107 1.30 23.94 -11.07
N GLY A 108 2.21 22.96 -11.15
CA GLY A 108 3.59 23.16 -11.59
C GLY A 108 4.59 23.50 -10.48
N ASN A 109 4.17 23.68 -9.23
CA ASN A 109 5.06 23.98 -8.11
C ASN A 109 5.74 22.74 -7.52
N GLY A 110 5.14 21.58 -7.72
CA GLY A 110 5.67 20.30 -7.25
C GLY A 110 5.00 19.12 -7.95
N THR A 111 5.57 17.94 -7.79
CA THR A 111 5.07 16.71 -8.39
C THR A 111 5.10 15.53 -7.40
N VAL A 112 4.10 14.66 -7.54
CA VAL A 112 4.11 13.33 -6.97
C VAL A 112 4.19 12.34 -8.11
N ASP A 113 5.33 11.65 -8.23
CA ASP A 113 5.58 10.64 -9.25
C ASP A 113 5.46 9.26 -8.62
N PHE A 114 4.93 8.28 -9.34
CA PHE A 114 4.88 6.90 -8.88
C PHE A 114 6.05 6.10 -9.44
N CYS A 115 6.72 5.35 -8.55
CA CYS A 115 7.82 4.49 -8.94
C CYS A 115 7.31 3.20 -9.58
N TYR A 116 7.96 2.76 -10.66
CA TYR A 116 7.68 1.49 -11.33
C TYR A 116 8.99 0.85 -11.83
N GLU A 117 8.97 -0.43 -12.05
CA GLU A 117 10.01 -1.18 -12.75
C GLU A 117 9.56 -1.57 -14.16
N ASN A 118 10.50 -1.82 -15.06
CA ASN A 118 10.19 -2.18 -16.46
C ASN A 118 9.78 -3.65 -16.64
N SER A 119 10.01 -4.50 -15.63
CA SER A 119 9.55 -5.88 -15.65
C SER A 119 8.03 -5.93 -15.49
N VAL A 120 7.42 -6.91 -16.13
CA VAL A 120 6.00 -7.19 -16.01
C VAL A 120 5.88 -8.49 -15.23
N GLU A 121 5.41 -8.37 -14.00
CA GLU A 121 5.15 -9.52 -13.14
C GLU A 121 3.93 -10.32 -13.63
N GLU A 122 3.89 -11.59 -13.26
CA GLU A 122 2.81 -12.47 -13.64
C GLU A 122 1.44 -11.89 -13.21
N LYS A 123 0.51 -11.83 -14.14
CA LYS A 123 -0.87 -11.31 -13.94
C LYS A 123 -0.93 -9.85 -13.48
N THR A 124 0.08 -9.07 -13.80
CA THR A 124 0.05 -7.61 -13.61
C THR A 124 -0.08 -6.90 -14.95
N ALA A 125 -0.70 -5.72 -14.96
CA ALA A 125 -0.74 -4.83 -16.10
C ALA A 125 -0.86 -3.39 -15.62
N MET A 126 -0.13 -2.48 -16.25
CA MET A 126 -0.13 -1.06 -15.94
C MET A 126 -0.68 -0.25 -17.11
N TYR A 127 -1.46 0.79 -16.79
CA TYR A 127 -2.02 1.72 -17.76
C TYR A 127 -1.77 3.15 -17.29
N VAL A 128 -1.47 4.02 -18.23
CA VAL A 128 -1.35 5.47 -18.02
C VAL A 128 -2.35 6.15 -18.93
N ASP A 129 -3.28 6.87 -18.35
CA ASP A 129 -4.38 7.52 -19.07
C ASP A 129 -5.09 6.54 -20.02
N ASP A 130 -5.44 5.36 -19.49
CA ASP A 130 -6.05 4.23 -20.18
C ASP A 130 -5.22 3.60 -21.32
N LYS A 131 -3.96 4.03 -21.52
CA LYS A 131 -3.05 3.43 -22.51
C LYS A 131 -2.14 2.41 -21.83
N PRO A 132 -2.00 1.20 -22.40
CA PRO A 132 -1.09 0.18 -21.84
C PRO A 132 0.34 0.71 -21.74
N LYS A 133 0.98 0.51 -20.59
CA LYS A 133 2.38 0.81 -20.36
C LYS A 133 3.09 -0.42 -19.80
N ARG A 134 4.22 -0.79 -20.40
CA ARG A 134 5.05 -1.88 -19.89
C ARG A 134 5.64 -1.50 -18.55
N GLY A 135 5.49 -2.38 -17.56
CA GLY A 135 6.06 -2.22 -16.22
C GLY A 135 5.08 -2.62 -15.12
N THR A 136 5.57 -2.57 -13.91
CA THR A 136 4.82 -2.85 -12.69
C THR A 136 5.11 -1.76 -11.66
N LEU A 137 4.08 -1.15 -11.08
CA LEU A 137 4.25 -0.19 -9.99
C LEU A 137 4.93 -0.85 -8.79
N ILE A 138 5.78 -0.09 -8.11
CA ILE A 138 6.37 -0.51 -6.83
C ILE A 138 5.29 -0.43 -5.75
N LEU A 139 4.47 -1.46 -5.72
CA LEU A 139 3.24 -1.56 -4.95
C LEU A 139 3.29 -2.76 -4.00
N LYS A 140 2.79 -2.58 -2.79
CA LYS A 140 2.62 -3.63 -1.78
C LYS A 140 1.17 -3.67 -1.30
N THR A 141 0.62 -4.86 -1.21
CA THR A 141 -0.63 -5.09 -0.48
C THR A 141 -0.37 -5.15 1.02
N VAL A 142 -1.28 -4.62 1.81
CA VAL A 142 -1.18 -4.56 3.27
C VAL A 142 -2.33 -5.35 3.88
N THR A 143 -1.98 -6.21 4.81
CA THR A 143 -2.92 -6.97 5.64
C THR A 143 -2.53 -6.75 7.10
N ASN A 144 -3.41 -6.15 7.87
CA ASN A 144 -3.23 -5.99 9.31
C ASN A 144 -3.76 -7.24 10.01
N ARG A 145 -2.88 -8.19 10.29
CA ARG A 145 -3.22 -9.38 11.07
C ARG A 145 -3.00 -9.09 12.53
N PHE A 146 -3.97 -9.45 13.37
CA PHE A 146 -3.74 -9.54 14.82
C PHE A 146 -2.81 -10.73 15.08
N ASP A 147 -1.66 -10.43 15.65
CA ASP A 147 -0.68 -11.47 15.99
C ASP A 147 -1.05 -12.14 17.31
N TRP A 148 -1.83 -13.22 17.20
CA TRP A 148 -2.26 -14.02 18.33
C TRP A 148 -1.09 -14.65 19.09
N GLU A 149 -0.02 -15.04 18.39
CA GLU A 149 1.16 -15.64 19.02
C GLU A 149 1.83 -14.64 19.96
N THR A 150 2.16 -13.45 19.47
CA THR A 150 2.75 -12.38 20.29
C THR A 150 1.82 -11.97 21.42
N PHE A 151 0.51 -11.93 21.19
CA PHE A 151 -0.47 -11.60 22.22
C PHE A 151 -0.46 -12.65 23.35
N PHE A 152 -0.49 -13.94 23.04
CA PHE A 152 -0.48 -15.00 24.07
C PHE A 152 0.85 -15.05 24.81
N VAL A 153 1.99 -14.88 24.13
CA VAL A 153 3.30 -14.81 24.78
C VAL A 153 3.34 -13.64 25.76
N LEU A 154 2.85 -12.48 25.37
CA LEU A 154 2.79 -11.30 26.25
C LEU A 154 1.88 -11.54 27.46
N MET A 155 0.72 -12.15 27.25
CA MET A 155 -0.21 -12.51 28.34
C MET A 155 0.40 -13.48 29.35
N ILE A 156 1.09 -14.52 28.88
CA ILE A 156 1.79 -15.48 29.73
C ILE A 156 2.88 -14.78 30.54
N PHE A 157 3.64 -13.89 29.90
CA PHE A 157 4.69 -13.12 30.58
C PHE A 157 4.12 -12.21 31.68
N ILE A 158 3.01 -11.53 31.44
CA ILE A 158 2.32 -10.70 32.45
C ILE A 158 1.84 -11.57 33.64
N ILE A 159 1.24 -12.72 33.37
CA ILE A 159 0.78 -13.64 34.40
C ILE A 159 1.97 -14.14 35.25
N TYR A 160 3.09 -14.47 34.60
CA TYR A 160 4.33 -14.85 35.28
C TYR A 160 4.83 -13.77 36.24
N ILE A 161 4.91 -12.51 35.76
CA ILE A 161 5.34 -11.35 36.58
C ILE A 161 4.42 -11.20 37.81
N ILE A 162 3.10 -11.25 37.62
CA ILE A 162 2.14 -11.10 38.70
C ILE A 162 2.32 -12.25 39.74
N GLY A 163 2.48 -13.47 39.25
CA GLY A 163 2.73 -14.63 40.12
C GLY A 163 4.04 -14.51 40.90
N PHE A 164 5.11 -14.08 40.23
CA PHE A 164 6.41 -13.85 40.85
C PHE A 164 6.37 -12.73 41.90
N MET A 165 5.68 -11.65 41.66
CA MET A 165 5.49 -10.56 42.60
C MET A 165 4.72 -11.02 43.85
N LYS A 166 3.65 -11.81 43.66
CA LYS A 166 2.92 -12.39 44.78
C LYS A 166 3.78 -13.39 45.60
N PHE A 167 4.60 -14.17 44.93
CA PHE A 167 5.55 -15.07 45.59
C PHE A 167 6.57 -14.31 46.45
N LEU A 168 7.19 -13.27 45.89
CA LEU A 168 8.12 -12.39 46.62
C LEU A 168 7.44 -11.73 47.82
N TYR A 169 6.25 -11.20 47.63
CA TYR A 169 5.49 -10.59 48.74
C TYR A 169 5.23 -11.57 49.89
N LYS A 170 4.94 -12.85 49.57
CA LYS A 170 4.76 -13.90 50.59
C LYS A 170 6.06 -14.28 51.27
N LEU A 171 7.19 -14.22 50.57
CA LEU A 171 8.51 -14.62 51.10
C LEU A 171 9.07 -13.58 52.08
N PHE A 172 8.76 -12.29 51.86
CA PHE A 172 9.29 -11.18 52.68
C PHE A 172 8.31 -10.63 53.72
N LYS A 173 7.17 -11.30 53.90
CA LYS A 173 6.20 -11.01 54.95
C LYS A 173 6.37 -11.98 56.13
#